data_71a18ca8b57d1d15eba9656dc658e82c
#
_entry.id   71a18ca8b57d1d15eba9656dc658e82c
#
_cell.length_a   1.000
_cell.length_b   1.000
_cell.length_c   1.000
_cell.angle_alpha   90.00
_cell.angle_beta   90.00
_cell.angle_gamma   90.00
#
_symmetry.space_group_name_H-M   'P 1'
#
loop_
_entity.id
_entity.type
_entity.pdbx_description
1 polymer ?
#
loop_
_entity_poly.entity_id
_entity_poly.type
_entity_poly.pdbx_seq_one_letter_code
_entity_poly.pdbx_strand_id
1 'polypeptide(L)'
;MDEARVVEWLLDSDPAIRWQVMRDLVGSPVEVVAAERGRVAESGWGARLLGLQGSSGQWDGGVPSFSSEAAAEWWKTLGASRQGTLFPEWTSTTWSLALLRAFGVEPDSAGAREAAGRVREHVRWEHDGERFFDGEVEPCINGRAVALGAYFGVDVEPVVRRLLGEQMSDGGWNCEQENGSTRGSFHTTINVLEGLLEYEQAVGGDAAVRAARLRGEEYLVERRMCRSLSTGQVVEYDRTTEGPAAWTEFSFPAYWYYDVLRGLDHLRAAGAAPDERLGEAVELVRSKRDADGRWALENVHPGRVYFAMDEGEGKASRWNTLRALRVLKWYE
;
A
#
# COMPACT_ATOMS: atom_id res chain seq x y z
N MET A 1 -30.38 6.06 0.27
CA MET A 1 -29.40 5.48 -0.69
C MET A 1 -29.38 3.98 -0.47
N ASP A 2 -29.42 3.20 -1.51
CA ASP A 2 -29.55 1.73 -1.39
C ASP A 2 -28.15 1.12 -1.28
N GLU A 3 -27.68 0.93 -0.05
CA GLU A 3 -26.36 0.32 0.24
C GLU A 3 -26.25 -1.10 -0.34
N ALA A 4 -27.37 -1.81 -0.46
CA ALA A 4 -27.43 -3.13 -1.07
C ALA A 4 -26.93 -3.10 -2.53
N ARG A 5 -27.31 -2.06 -3.30
CA ARG A 5 -26.85 -1.91 -4.69
C ARG A 5 -25.35 -1.69 -4.83
N VAL A 6 -24.75 -0.96 -3.88
CA VAL A 6 -23.28 -0.77 -3.87
C VAL A 6 -22.58 -2.08 -3.57
N VAL A 7 -23.08 -2.85 -2.61
CA VAL A 7 -22.55 -4.18 -2.28
C VAL A 7 -22.70 -5.13 -3.47
N GLU A 8 -23.84 -5.16 -4.14
CA GLU A 8 -24.05 -5.97 -5.35
C GLU A 8 -23.04 -5.59 -6.45
N TRP A 9 -22.84 -4.29 -6.70
CA TRP A 9 -21.88 -3.81 -7.68
C TRP A 9 -20.42 -4.19 -7.32
N LEU A 10 -20.07 -4.17 -6.03
CA LEU A 10 -18.76 -4.63 -5.56
C LEU A 10 -18.61 -6.15 -5.70
N LEU A 11 -19.68 -6.92 -5.49
CA LEU A 11 -19.69 -8.37 -5.66
C LEU A 11 -19.67 -8.80 -7.13
N ASP A 12 -20.13 -7.94 -8.05
CA ASP A 12 -19.98 -8.12 -9.50
C ASP A 12 -18.58 -7.69 -9.97
N SER A 13 -17.55 -8.36 -9.44
CA SER A 13 -16.15 -7.99 -9.64
C SER A 13 -15.20 -9.19 -9.59
N ASP A 14 -13.90 -8.89 -9.53
CA ASP A 14 -12.82 -9.85 -9.38
C ASP A 14 -12.86 -10.56 -8.01
N PRO A 15 -12.42 -11.82 -7.89
CA PRO A 15 -12.29 -12.51 -6.61
C PRO A 15 -11.55 -11.70 -5.56
N ALA A 16 -10.53 -10.91 -5.97
CA ALA A 16 -9.75 -10.05 -5.07
C ALA A 16 -10.60 -9.01 -4.33
N ILE A 17 -11.69 -8.56 -4.91
CA ILE A 17 -12.65 -7.64 -4.26
C ILE A 17 -13.73 -8.42 -3.53
N ARG A 18 -14.32 -9.44 -4.19
CA ARG A 18 -15.48 -10.17 -3.66
C ARG A 18 -15.25 -10.74 -2.27
N TRP A 19 -14.14 -11.46 -2.06
CA TRP A 19 -13.88 -12.07 -0.75
C TRP A 19 -13.75 -11.03 0.37
N GLN A 20 -13.19 -9.87 0.04
CA GLN A 20 -13.03 -8.78 0.99
C GLN A 20 -14.37 -8.12 1.33
N VAL A 21 -15.23 -7.93 0.33
CA VAL A 21 -16.61 -7.45 0.53
C VAL A 21 -17.42 -8.42 1.39
N MET A 22 -17.32 -9.73 1.11
CA MET A 22 -17.99 -10.78 1.89
C MET A 22 -17.54 -10.76 3.35
N ARG A 23 -16.23 -10.59 3.61
CA ARG A 23 -15.68 -10.54 4.95
C ARG A 23 -16.06 -9.27 5.70
N ASP A 24 -15.86 -8.10 5.09
CA ASP A 24 -15.81 -6.82 5.80
C ASP A 24 -17.15 -6.07 5.80
N LEU A 25 -17.93 -6.22 4.74
CA LEU A 25 -19.19 -5.51 4.56
C LEU A 25 -20.41 -6.39 4.81
N VAL A 26 -20.40 -7.61 4.25
CA VAL A 26 -21.54 -8.53 4.35
C VAL A 26 -21.50 -9.36 5.63
N GLY A 27 -20.31 -9.69 6.16
CA GLY A 27 -20.18 -10.59 7.31
C GLY A 27 -20.54 -12.03 6.98
N SER A 28 -20.16 -12.49 5.78
CA SER A 28 -20.42 -13.86 5.32
C SER A 28 -19.72 -14.90 6.20
N PRO A 29 -20.22 -16.15 6.24
CA PRO A 29 -19.56 -17.25 6.95
C PRO A 29 -18.09 -17.42 6.55
N VAL A 30 -17.23 -17.78 7.51
CA VAL A 30 -15.77 -17.84 7.32
C VAL A 30 -15.39 -18.80 6.16
N GLU A 31 -16.07 -19.93 6.06
CA GLU A 31 -15.86 -20.92 5.00
C GLU A 31 -16.20 -20.38 3.60
N VAL A 32 -17.22 -19.54 3.49
CA VAL A 32 -17.61 -18.89 2.22
C VAL A 32 -16.55 -17.86 1.82
N VAL A 33 -16.10 -17.05 2.80
CA VAL A 33 -15.03 -16.07 2.58
C VAL A 33 -13.72 -16.76 2.18
N ALA A 34 -13.35 -17.86 2.87
CA ALA A 34 -12.15 -18.61 2.55
C ALA A 34 -12.20 -19.24 1.16
N ALA A 35 -13.35 -19.84 0.79
CA ALA A 35 -13.53 -20.40 -0.54
C ALA A 35 -13.41 -19.35 -1.65
N GLU A 36 -13.97 -18.16 -1.46
CA GLU A 36 -13.85 -17.08 -2.44
C GLU A 36 -12.43 -16.52 -2.48
N ARG A 37 -11.75 -16.41 -1.32
CA ARG A 37 -10.36 -15.98 -1.25
C ARG A 37 -9.42 -16.95 -1.97
N GLY A 38 -9.62 -18.26 -1.82
CA GLY A 38 -8.84 -19.29 -2.52
C GLY A 38 -8.86 -19.10 -4.04
N ARG A 39 -9.97 -18.61 -4.60
CA ARG A 39 -10.09 -18.33 -6.04
C ARG A 39 -9.16 -17.24 -6.56
N VAL A 40 -8.63 -16.37 -5.69
CA VAL A 40 -7.74 -15.27 -6.10
C VAL A 40 -6.46 -15.79 -6.76
N ALA A 41 -5.92 -16.92 -6.29
CA ALA A 41 -4.75 -17.54 -6.91
C ALA A 41 -5.07 -18.32 -8.20
N GLU A 42 -6.35 -18.65 -8.47
CA GLU A 42 -6.79 -19.53 -9.54
C GLU A 42 -7.46 -18.77 -10.70
N SER A 43 -7.98 -17.57 -10.44
CA SER A 43 -8.72 -16.78 -11.42
C SER A 43 -8.57 -15.27 -11.20
N GLY A 44 -8.94 -14.48 -12.20
CA GLY A 44 -8.93 -13.03 -12.12
C GLY A 44 -7.54 -12.41 -12.08
N TRP A 45 -7.41 -11.29 -11.41
CA TRP A 45 -6.17 -10.50 -11.37
C TRP A 45 -5.02 -11.23 -10.68
N GLY A 46 -5.29 -11.95 -9.59
CA GLY A 46 -4.26 -12.67 -8.84
C GLY A 46 -3.62 -13.78 -9.65
N ALA A 47 -4.41 -14.68 -10.24
CA ALA A 47 -3.93 -15.75 -11.11
C ALA A 47 -3.17 -15.19 -12.32
N ARG A 48 -3.71 -14.13 -12.94
CA ARG A 48 -3.07 -13.47 -14.07
C ARG A 48 -1.70 -12.89 -13.67
N LEU A 49 -1.61 -12.26 -12.52
CA LEU A 49 -0.36 -11.66 -12.04
C LEU A 49 0.68 -12.73 -11.67
N LEU A 50 0.27 -13.82 -11.02
CA LEU A 50 1.15 -14.97 -10.75
C LEU A 50 1.72 -15.55 -12.05
N GLY A 51 0.89 -15.69 -13.09
CA GLY A 51 1.30 -16.20 -14.39
C GLY A 51 2.27 -15.30 -15.17
N LEU A 52 2.45 -14.06 -14.77
CA LEU A 52 3.38 -13.09 -15.40
C LEU A 52 4.79 -13.12 -14.80
N GLN A 53 5.02 -13.88 -13.72
CA GLN A 53 6.36 -14.02 -13.15
C GLN A 53 7.30 -14.74 -14.11
N GLY A 54 8.45 -14.14 -14.41
CA GLY A 54 9.50 -14.76 -15.23
C GLY A 54 10.23 -15.89 -14.51
N SER A 55 10.97 -16.69 -15.27
CA SER A 55 11.79 -17.78 -14.74
C SER A 55 12.91 -17.33 -13.79
N SER A 56 13.33 -16.06 -13.92
CA SER A 56 14.28 -15.40 -12.98
C SER A 56 13.68 -15.06 -11.62
N GLY A 57 12.39 -15.33 -11.40
CA GLY A 57 11.68 -14.89 -10.20
C GLY A 57 11.22 -13.43 -10.23
N GLN A 58 11.55 -12.69 -11.27
CA GLN A 58 11.20 -11.29 -11.42
C GLN A 58 9.92 -11.09 -12.22
N TRP A 59 9.26 -9.97 -11.98
CA TRP A 59 8.28 -9.38 -12.89
C TRP A 59 8.96 -8.23 -13.62
N ASP A 60 8.80 -8.19 -14.92
CA ASP A 60 9.15 -7.12 -15.83
C ASP A 60 10.50 -6.42 -15.55
N GLY A 61 11.56 -7.22 -15.47
CA GLY A 61 12.93 -6.69 -15.42
C GLY A 61 13.46 -6.30 -14.04
N GLY A 62 12.82 -6.76 -12.97
CA GLY A 62 13.50 -6.73 -11.67
C GLY A 62 12.86 -5.88 -10.59
N VAL A 63 13.70 -5.40 -9.68
CA VAL A 63 13.32 -4.47 -8.61
C VAL A 63 13.52 -3.04 -9.07
N PRO A 64 12.66 -2.10 -8.66
CA PRO A 64 12.94 -0.70 -8.91
C PRO A 64 14.18 -0.29 -8.12
N SER A 65 15.14 0.29 -8.81
CA SER A 65 16.32 0.88 -8.18
C SER A 65 16.52 2.32 -8.66
N PHE A 66 16.97 3.16 -7.75
CA PHE A 66 17.30 4.55 -8.05
C PHE A 66 18.67 4.71 -8.72
N SER A 67 19.54 3.72 -8.63
CA SER A 67 20.93 3.79 -9.02
C SER A 67 21.23 3.17 -10.37
N SER A 68 20.27 2.56 -11.06
CA SER A 68 20.52 1.90 -12.34
C SER A 68 20.78 2.90 -13.47
N GLU A 69 21.66 2.52 -14.41
CA GLU A 69 21.82 3.26 -15.67
C GLU A 69 20.51 3.36 -16.43
N ALA A 70 19.64 2.34 -16.35
CA ALA A 70 18.32 2.34 -16.94
C ALA A 70 17.39 3.38 -16.29
N ALA A 71 17.42 3.51 -14.97
CA ALA A 71 16.70 4.56 -14.25
C ALA A 71 17.24 5.94 -14.62
N ALA A 72 18.57 6.12 -14.66
CA ALA A 72 19.20 7.37 -15.05
C ALA A 72 18.92 7.76 -16.51
N GLU A 73 18.93 6.79 -17.42
CA GLU A 73 18.56 7.02 -18.82
C GLU A 73 17.07 7.33 -18.96
N TRP A 74 16.22 6.64 -18.23
CA TRP A 74 14.81 6.91 -18.17
C TRP A 74 14.51 8.33 -17.62
N TRP A 75 15.20 8.77 -16.56
CA TRP A 75 15.15 10.13 -16.04
C TRP A 75 15.49 11.17 -17.11
N LYS A 76 16.49 10.90 -17.94
CA LYS A 76 16.86 11.79 -19.06
C LYS A 76 15.76 11.87 -20.12
N THR A 77 15.07 10.76 -20.42
CA THR A 77 14.04 10.72 -21.46
C THR A 77 12.75 11.43 -21.05
N LEU A 78 12.47 11.52 -19.74
CA LEU A 78 11.26 12.17 -19.22
C LEU A 78 11.34 13.69 -19.15
N GLY A 79 12.55 14.27 -19.22
CA GLY A 79 12.77 15.70 -19.02
C GLY A 79 12.51 16.17 -17.58
N ALA A 80 12.87 17.42 -17.29
CA ALA A 80 12.76 18.00 -15.94
C ALA A 80 11.33 18.03 -15.38
N SER A 81 10.31 17.95 -16.24
CA SER A 81 8.90 18.00 -15.85
C SER A 81 8.35 16.69 -15.26
N ARG A 82 9.13 15.61 -15.25
CA ARG A 82 8.71 14.30 -14.71
C ARG A 82 9.62 13.77 -13.60
N GLN A 83 10.49 14.60 -13.05
CA GLN A 83 11.46 14.25 -12.00
C GLN A 83 10.84 13.94 -10.61
N GLY A 84 9.58 13.61 -10.52
CA GLY A 84 8.95 13.21 -9.26
C GLY A 84 8.27 11.85 -9.32
N THR A 85 8.33 11.14 -10.43
CA THR A 85 7.77 9.79 -10.54
C THR A 85 8.81 8.78 -10.07
N LEU A 86 8.77 8.45 -8.80
CA LEU A 86 9.49 7.34 -8.21
C LEU A 86 8.98 6.04 -8.85
N PHE A 87 9.77 5.42 -9.74
CA PHE A 87 9.47 4.17 -10.41
C PHE A 87 8.24 4.19 -11.33
N PRO A 88 8.40 4.49 -12.62
CA PRO A 88 7.31 4.50 -13.58
C PRO A 88 6.79 3.12 -13.94
N GLU A 89 7.44 2.06 -13.45
CA GLU A 89 7.11 0.70 -13.80
C GLU A 89 6.46 -0.02 -12.62
N TRP A 90 5.14 0.17 -12.50
CA TRP A 90 4.32 -0.52 -11.52
C TRP A 90 4.17 -2.02 -11.82
N THR A 91 4.92 -2.50 -12.81
CA THR A 91 5.03 -3.89 -13.23
C THR A 91 6.22 -4.62 -12.59
N SER A 92 7.06 -3.93 -11.81
CA SER A 92 8.22 -4.51 -11.15
C SER A 92 7.86 -5.54 -10.09
N THR A 93 8.86 -6.30 -9.63
CA THR A 93 8.71 -7.35 -8.61
C THR A 93 8.07 -6.83 -7.32
N THR A 94 8.53 -5.69 -6.81
CA THR A 94 7.99 -5.08 -5.58
C THR A 94 6.49 -4.82 -5.67
N TRP A 95 6.06 -4.21 -6.78
CA TRP A 95 4.65 -3.85 -6.95
C TRP A 95 3.77 -5.02 -7.32
N SER A 96 4.30 -6.00 -8.04
CA SER A 96 3.59 -7.24 -8.33
C SER A 96 3.29 -8.02 -7.05
N LEU A 97 4.28 -8.18 -6.16
CA LEU A 97 4.07 -8.79 -4.85
C LEU A 97 3.11 -7.96 -3.97
N ALA A 98 3.23 -6.61 -4.01
CA ALA A 98 2.32 -5.74 -3.26
C ALA A 98 0.87 -5.87 -3.74
N LEU A 99 0.64 -6.00 -5.05
CA LEU A 99 -0.68 -6.27 -5.60
C LEU A 99 -1.21 -7.65 -5.22
N LEU A 100 -0.38 -8.71 -5.29
CA LEU A 100 -0.78 -10.06 -4.85
C LEU A 100 -1.21 -10.06 -3.38
N ARG A 101 -0.48 -9.33 -2.51
CA ARG A 101 -0.88 -9.13 -1.11
C ARG A 101 -2.20 -8.35 -1.01
N ALA A 102 -2.37 -7.24 -1.73
CA ALA A 102 -3.58 -6.43 -1.71
C ALA A 102 -4.80 -7.20 -2.24
N PHE A 103 -4.62 -8.06 -3.24
CA PHE A 103 -5.64 -8.96 -3.75
C PHE A 103 -6.01 -10.05 -2.72
N GLY A 104 -5.12 -10.32 -1.76
CA GLY A 104 -5.32 -11.31 -0.73
C GLY A 104 -5.03 -12.74 -1.17
N VAL A 105 -4.12 -12.91 -2.16
CA VAL A 105 -3.65 -14.26 -2.54
C VAL A 105 -3.19 -15.00 -1.29
N GLU A 106 -3.73 -16.18 -1.04
CA GLU A 106 -3.33 -16.96 0.14
C GLU A 106 -1.83 -17.29 0.08
N PRO A 107 -1.03 -16.87 1.09
CA PRO A 107 0.43 -16.98 1.03
C PRO A 107 0.92 -18.42 0.99
N ASP A 108 0.14 -19.37 1.49
CA ASP A 108 0.41 -20.80 1.49
C ASP A 108 -0.18 -21.54 0.27
N SER A 109 -0.85 -20.84 -0.64
CA SER A 109 -1.20 -21.41 -1.94
C SER A 109 0.05 -21.83 -2.73
N ALA A 110 -0.05 -22.86 -3.55
CA ALA A 110 1.10 -23.38 -4.30
C ALA A 110 1.76 -22.28 -5.17
N GLY A 111 0.95 -21.47 -5.87
CA GLY A 111 1.44 -20.39 -6.74
C GLY A 111 2.12 -19.28 -5.95
N ALA A 112 1.59 -18.88 -4.78
CA ALA A 112 2.19 -17.84 -3.95
C ALA A 112 3.52 -18.30 -3.34
N ARG A 113 3.58 -19.53 -2.81
CA ARG A 113 4.82 -20.11 -2.27
C ARG A 113 5.93 -20.21 -3.33
N GLU A 114 5.57 -20.66 -4.52
CA GLU A 114 6.52 -20.76 -5.63
C GLU A 114 7.01 -19.34 -6.03
N ALA A 115 6.10 -18.39 -6.16
CA ALA A 115 6.43 -17.03 -6.54
C ALA A 115 7.34 -16.35 -5.51
N ALA A 116 7.01 -16.39 -4.23
CA ALA A 116 7.83 -15.82 -3.15
C ALA A 116 9.17 -16.55 -3.00
N GLY A 117 9.18 -17.89 -3.17
CA GLY A 117 10.40 -18.70 -3.16
C GLY A 117 11.39 -18.28 -4.23
N ARG A 118 10.95 -18.09 -5.46
CA ARG A 118 11.78 -17.61 -6.57
C ARG A 118 12.33 -16.21 -6.29
N VAL A 119 11.51 -15.29 -5.75
CA VAL A 119 11.98 -13.95 -5.37
C VAL A 119 13.08 -14.04 -4.31
N ARG A 120 12.86 -14.81 -3.24
CA ARG A 120 13.84 -14.99 -2.16
C ARG A 120 15.17 -15.53 -2.68
N GLU A 121 15.13 -16.46 -3.63
CA GLU A 121 16.33 -17.13 -4.13
C GLU A 121 17.08 -16.28 -5.15
N HIS A 122 16.39 -15.65 -6.08
CA HIS A 122 17.00 -15.10 -7.30
C HIS A 122 16.96 -13.57 -7.38
N VAL A 123 16.02 -12.89 -6.70
CA VAL A 123 15.88 -11.44 -6.85
C VAL A 123 16.79 -10.69 -5.90
N ARG A 124 17.49 -9.68 -6.44
CA ARG A 124 18.45 -8.83 -5.73
C ARG A 124 18.11 -7.36 -5.96
N TRP A 125 18.38 -6.54 -4.95
CA TRP A 125 18.43 -5.10 -5.12
C TRP A 125 19.63 -4.71 -5.98
N GLU A 126 19.50 -3.65 -6.76
CA GLU A 126 20.63 -3.15 -7.56
C GLU A 126 21.70 -2.50 -6.69
N HIS A 127 21.30 -1.89 -5.58
CA HIS A 127 22.23 -1.41 -4.57
C HIS A 127 22.83 -2.60 -3.83
N ASP A 128 24.14 -2.73 -3.86
CA ASP A 128 24.96 -3.74 -3.19
C ASP A 128 24.61 -5.23 -3.47
N GLY A 129 23.63 -5.52 -4.31
CA GLY A 129 23.23 -6.88 -4.66
C GLY A 129 22.57 -7.66 -3.51
N GLU A 130 22.05 -6.97 -2.50
CA GLU A 130 21.35 -7.56 -1.37
C GLU A 130 20.11 -8.33 -1.83
N ARG A 131 19.75 -9.39 -1.08
CA ARG A 131 18.55 -10.16 -1.38
C ARG A 131 17.30 -9.30 -1.17
N PHE A 132 16.30 -9.53 -1.97
CA PHE A 132 15.06 -8.73 -1.94
C PHE A 132 14.46 -8.55 -0.53
N PHE A 133 14.38 -9.64 0.25
CA PHE A 133 13.82 -9.60 1.60
C PHE A 133 14.80 -9.21 2.70
N ASP A 134 16.09 -9.03 2.38
CA ASP A 134 17.08 -8.50 3.31
C ASP A 134 17.02 -6.95 3.38
N GLY A 135 16.21 -6.35 2.52
CA GLY A 135 15.95 -4.91 2.50
C GLY A 135 16.99 -4.13 1.71
N GLU A 136 16.92 -2.84 1.86
CA GLU A 136 17.73 -1.83 1.17
C GLU A 136 18.03 -0.68 2.15
N VAL A 137 18.55 0.45 1.70
CA VAL A 137 18.93 1.56 2.59
C VAL A 137 17.75 2.39 3.06
N GLU A 138 16.72 2.55 2.26
CA GLU A 138 15.61 3.46 2.53
C GLU A 138 14.51 2.84 3.41
N PRO A 139 14.05 3.52 4.48
CA PRO A 139 12.99 3.00 5.35
C PRO A 139 11.67 2.71 4.61
N CYS A 140 11.31 3.46 3.57
CA CYS A 140 10.08 3.20 2.82
C CYS A 140 10.15 1.89 2.00
N ILE A 141 11.33 1.59 1.43
CA ILE A 141 11.61 0.33 0.73
C ILE A 141 11.62 -0.81 1.73
N ASN A 142 12.30 -0.63 2.85
CA ASN A 142 12.38 -1.60 3.94
C ASN A 142 11.00 -1.92 4.53
N GLY A 143 10.14 -0.91 4.71
CA GLY A 143 8.74 -1.12 5.11
C GLY A 143 7.98 -2.03 4.13
N ARG A 144 8.20 -1.84 2.82
CA ARG A 144 7.63 -2.74 1.79
C ARG A 144 8.22 -4.14 1.84
N ALA A 145 9.53 -4.26 1.94
CA ALA A 145 10.20 -5.57 2.05
C ALA A 145 9.67 -6.35 3.26
N VAL A 146 9.49 -5.67 4.40
CA VAL A 146 8.90 -6.26 5.61
C VAL A 146 7.45 -6.69 5.38
N ALA A 147 6.59 -5.82 4.81
CA ALA A 147 5.19 -6.16 4.53
C ALA A 147 5.06 -7.39 3.65
N LEU A 148 5.88 -7.46 2.60
CA LEU A 148 5.86 -8.56 1.65
C LEU A 148 6.47 -9.84 2.23
N GLY A 149 7.61 -9.73 2.89
CA GLY A 149 8.26 -10.89 3.50
C GLY A 149 7.40 -11.52 4.59
N ALA A 150 6.86 -10.72 5.51
CA ALA A 150 5.97 -11.20 6.55
C ALA A 150 4.70 -11.87 5.98
N TYR A 151 4.08 -11.24 4.96
CA TYR A 151 2.90 -11.81 4.30
C TYR A 151 3.17 -13.17 3.65
N PHE A 152 4.31 -13.31 2.96
CA PHE A 152 4.66 -14.55 2.27
C PHE A 152 5.49 -15.53 3.12
N GLY A 153 5.59 -15.32 4.43
CA GLY A 153 6.23 -16.24 5.37
C GLY A 153 7.75 -16.28 5.25
N VAL A 154 8.38 -15.19 4.82
CA VAL A 154 9.85 -15.03 4.78
C VAL A 154 10.30 -14.28 6.02
N ASP A 155 11.42 -14.72 6.62
CA ASP A 155 12.03 -14.02 7.76
C ASP A 155 12.55 -12.64 7.34
N VAL A 156 12.05 -11.60 8.01
CA VAL A 156 12.42 -10.19 7.81
C VAL A 156 12.75 -9.49 9.13
N GLU A 157 12.98 -10.25 10.19
CA GLU A 157 13.31 -9.70 11.52
C GLU A 157 14.51 -8.72 11.48
N PRO A 158 15.61 -8.99 10.77
CA PRO A 158 16.73 -8.04 10.68
C PRO A 158 16.33 -6.67 10.12
N VAL A 159 15.47 -6.66 9.11
CA VAL A 159 14.94 -5.41 8.49
C VAL A 159 14.01 -4.68 9.46
N VAL A 160 13.16 -5.43 10.17
CA VAL A 160 12.31 -4.86 11.23
C VAL A 160 13.15 -4.17 12.30
N ARG A 161 14.18 -4.82 12.81
CA ARG A 161 15.09 -4.23 13.82
C ARG A 161 15.72 -2.94 13.33
N ARG A 162 16.13 -2.90 12.08
CA ARG A 162 16.66 -1.68 11.46
C ARG A 162 15.63 -0.56 11.46
N LEU A 163 14.39 -0.83 11.00
CA LEU A 163 13.30 0.15 11.00
C LEU A 163 12.98 0.68 12.40
N LEU A 164 13.04 -0.16 13.45
CA LEU A 164 12.85 0.28 14.83
C LEU A 164 13.95 1.28 15.26
N GLY A 165 15.18 1.09 14.82
CA GLY A 165 16.32 1.98 15.08
C GLY A 165 16.26 3.30 14.29
N GLU A 166 15.56 3.33 13.17
CA GLU A 166 15.42 4.49 12.27
C GLU A 166 14.19 5.36 12.59
N GLN A 167 13.38 4.97 13.59
CA GLN A 167 12.21 5.78 13.98
C GLN A 167 12.63 7.14 14.54
N MET A 168 12.09 8.19 13.97
CA MET A 168 12.40 9.57 14.34
C MET A 168 11.71 9.99 15.65
N SER A 169 12.19 11.07 16.24
CA SER A 169 11.67 11.58 17.53
C SER A 169 10.20 11.99 17.51
N ASP A 170 9.67 12.35 16.33
CA ASP A 170 8.25 12.66 16.14
C ASP A 170 7.37 11.41 15.86
N GLY A 171 7.94 10.22 15.96
CA GLY A 171 7.26 8.95 15.78
C GLY A 171 7.19 8.46 14.34
N GLY A 172 7.49 9.30 13.35
CA GLY A 172 7.50 8.91 11.93
C GLY A 172 8.82 8.33 11.46
N TRP A 173 8.90 8.10 10.14
CA TRP A 173 10.14 7.74 9.40
C TRP A 173 10.29 8.64 8.18
N ASN A 174 11.54 8.81 7.73
CA ASN A 174 11.82 9.61 6.55
C ASN A 174 13.06 9.07 5.79
N CYS A 175 12.94 8.83 4.49
CA CYS A 175 14.05 8.41 3.63
C CYS A 175 15.19 9.44 3.58
N GLU A 176 14.87 10.73 3.79
CA GLU A 176 15.85 11.82 3.81
C GLU A 176 16.54 12.02 5.17
N GLN A 177 16.41 11.09 6.11
CA GLN A 177 17.04 11.20 7.43
C GLN A 177 18.58 11.29 7.33
N GLU A 178 19.19 10.50 6.47
CA GLU A 178 20.64 10.54 6.22
C GLU A 178 21.09 11.87 5.60
N ASN A 179 20.20 12.54 4.89
CA ASN A 179 20.41 13.86 4.31
C ASN A 179 20.07 15.02 5.28
N GLY A 180 19.85 14.70 6.56
CA GLY A 180 19.63 15.68 7.63
C GLY A 180 18.18 16.06 7.89
N SER A 181 17.21 15.31 7.35
CA SER A 181 15.81 15.50 7.73
C SER A 181 15.60 15.14 9.20
N THR A 182 14.89 16.02 9.94
CA THR A 182 14.58 15.84 11.37
C THR A 182 13.11 15.55 11.64
N ARG A 183 12.31 15.33 10.60
CA ARG A 183 10.86 15.10 10.68
C ARG A 183 10.46 13.91 9.84
N GLY A 184 9.50 13.16 10.33
CA GLY A 184 8.87 12.07 9.59
C GLY A 184 8.20 12.55 8.29
N SER A 185 8.12 11.65 7.32
CA SER A 185 7.38 11.81 6.08
C SER A 185 6.13 10.94 6.11
N PHE A 186 4.99 11.44 5.65
CA PHE A 186 3.76 10.64 5.55
C PHE A 186 3.95 9.43 4.62
N HIS A 187 4.62 9.64 3.47
CA HIS A 187 4.89 8.57 2.52
C HIS A 187 5.76 7.46 3.11
N THR A 188 6.87 7.84 3.76
CA THR A 188 7.75 6.85 4.38
C THR A 188 7.05 6.16 5.55
N THR A 189 6.40 6.94 6.42
CA THR A 189 5.76 6.43 7.62
C THR A 189 4.69 5.40 7.31
N ILE A 190 3.79 5.66 6.35
CA ILE A 190 2.73 4.67 6.03
C ILE A 190 3.29 3.36 5.47
N ASN A 191 4.36 3.41 4.67
CA ASN A 191 5.00 2.20 4.15
C ASN A 191 5.63 1.36 5.26
N VAL A 192 6.25 2.01 6.26
CA VAL A 192 6.79 1.32 7.44
C VAL A 192 5.68 0.78 8.32
N LEU A 193 4.63 1.56 8.59
CA LEU A 193 3.49 1.14 9.41
C LEU A 193 2.79 -0.11 8.86
N GLU A 194 2.55 -0.17 7.55
CA GLU A 194 1.99 -1.35 6.90
C GLU A 194 2.91 -2.58 7.05
N GLY A 195 4.23 -2.37 6.97
CA GLY A 195 5.22 -3.43 7.20
C GLY A 195 5.21 -3.94 8.63
N LEU A 196 5.27 -3.05 9.61
CA LEU A 196 5.26 -3.42 11.03
C LEU A 196 3.96 -4.11 11.44
N LEU A 197 2.81 -3.66 10.92
CA LEU A 197 1.52 -4.30 11.18
C LEU A 197 1.49 -5.73 10.64
N GLU A 198 1.93 -5.93 9.40
CA GLU A 198 1.97 -7.26 8.78
C GLU A 198 2.89 -8.20 9.55
N TYR A 199 4.08 -7.72 9.95
CA TYR A 199 5.01 -8.48 10.76
C TYR A 199 4.43 -8.84 12.13
N GLU A 200 3.83 -7.87 12.84
CA GLU A 200 3.19 -8.12 14.14
C GLU A 200 2.11 -9.21 14.04
N GLN A 201 1.31 -9.20 12.97
CA GLN A 201 0.28 -10.20 12.71
C GLN A 201 0.88 -11.58 12.39
N ALA A 202 1.95 -11.62 11.61
CA ALA A 202 2.61 -12.87 11.20
C ALA A 202 3.31 -13.60 12.34
N VAL A 203 3.97 -12.86 13.26
CA VAL A 203 4.70 -13.46 14.40
C VAL A 203 3.84 -13.61 15.67
N GLY A 204 2.59 -13.14 15.65
CA GLY A 204 1.68 -13.24 16.80
C GLY A 204 1.97 -12.23 17.92
N GLY A 205 2.65 -11.12 17.58
CA GLY A 205 2.90 -10.00 18.47
C GLY A 205 4.37 -9.83 18.88
N ASP A 206 4.83 -8.60 18.86
CA ASP A 206 6.12 -8.12 19.37
C ASP A 206 5.91 -6.78 20.05
N ALA A 207 6.29 -6.65 21.32
CA ALA A 207 6.03 -5.45 22.11
C ALA A 207 6.79 -4.23 21.59
N ALA A 208 8.02 -4.39 21.08
CA ALA A 208 8.81 -3.28 20.53
C ALA A 208 8.26 -2.81 19.18
N VAL A 209 7.88 -3.75 18.31
CA VAL A 209 7.23 -3.47 17.03
C VAL A 209 5.91 -2.74 17.25
N ARG A 210 5.07 -3.25 18.17
CA ARG A 210 3.81 -2.62 18.51
C ARG A 210 3.99 -1.20 19.06
N ALA A 211 4.95 -0.99 19.95
CA ALA A 211 5.23 0.33 20.51
C ALA A 211 5.70 1.31 19.43
N ALA A 212 6.55 0.89 18.50
CA ALA A 212 6.98 1.72 17.38
C ALA A 212 5.82 2.03 16.42
N ARG A 213 5.01 1.02 16.08
CA ARG A 213 3.83 1.19 15.23
C ARG A 213 2.85 2.19 15.84
N LEU A 214 2.51 2.07 17.13
CA LEU A 214 1.61 2.99 17.81
C LEU A 214 2.13 4.44 17.81
N ARG A 215 3.45 4.66 17.97
CA ARG A 215 4.03 6.00 17.86
C ARG A 215 3.93 6.55 16.42
N GLY A 216 4.11 5.70 15.41
CA GLY A 216 3.95 6.09 14.01
C GLY A 216 2.49 6.35 13.61
N GLU A 217 1.55 5.62 14.19
CA GLU A 217 0.11 5.88 14.04
C GLU A 217 -0.26 7.21 14.70
N GLU A 218 0.26 7.50 15.91
CA GLU A 218 0.08 8.79 16.57
C GLU A 218 0.65 9.95 15.73
N TYR A 219 1.80 9.76 15.06
CA TYR A 219 2.33 10.72 14.09
C TYR A 219 1.30 11.14 13.04
N LEU A 220 0.53 10.19 12.50
CA LEU A 220 -0.55 10.46 11.54
C LEU A 220 -1.76 11.13 12.18
N VAL A 221 -2.17 10.67 13.36
CA VAL A 221 -3.35 11.15 14.10
C VAL A 221 -3.15 12.60 14.58
N GLU A 222 -2.01 12.94 15.17
CA GLU A 222 -1.67 14.31 15.56
C GLU A 222 -1.74 15.29 14.39
N ARG A 223 -1.41 14.83 13.19
CA ARG A 223 -1.46 15.60 11.94
C ARG A 223 -2.81 15.52 11.25
N ARG A 224 -3.84 15.01 11.96
CA ARG A 224 -5.21 14.82 11.41
C ARG A 224 -5.20 14.20 10.01
N MET A 225 -4.31 13.25 9.80
CA MET A 225 -4.07 12.50 8.57
C MET A 225 -3.48 13.30 7.40
N CYS A 226 -3.51 14.63 7.38
CA CYS A 226 -3.01 15.42 6.25
C CYS A 226 -2.55 16.84 6.58
N ARG A 227 -2.47 17.20 7.86
CA ARG A 227 -2.14 18.61 8.23
C ARG A 227 -0.70 18.75 8.73
N SER A 228 -0.11 19.88 8.39
CA SER A 228 1.14 20.33 8.98
C SER A 228 0.92 20.81 10.42
N LEU A 229 1.72 20.30 11.37
CA LEU A 229 1.65 20.77 12.76
C LEU A 229 2.08 22.23 12.91
N SER A 230 2.96 22.74 12.04
CA SER A 230 3.48 24.10 12.14
C SER A 230 2.54 25.15 11.55
N THR A 231 1.79 24.80 10.50
CA THR A 231 0.93 25.75 9.78
C THR A 231 -0.57 25.45 9.93
N GLY A 232 -0.93 24.24 10.32
CA GLY A 232 -2.30 23.75 10.32
C GLY A 232 -2.90 23.52 8.92
N GLN A 233 -2.15 23.83 7.85
CA GLN A 233 -2.62 23.68 6.49
C GLN A 233 -2.55 22.21 6.05
N VAL A 234 -3.39 21.83 5.07
CA VAL A 234 -3.25 20.56 4.38
C VAL A 234 -1.89 20.52 3.70
N VAL A 235 -1.17 19.44 3.86
CA VAL A 235 0.12 19.24 3.20
C VAL A 235 -0.12 18.74 1.80
N GLU A 236 0.43 19.44 0.84
CA GLU A 236 0.44 19.09 -0.57
C GLU A 236 1.84 18.63 -0.97
N TYR A 237 1.93 17.73 -1.94
CA TYR A 237 3.19 17.37 -2.56
C TYR A 237 3.16 17.69 -4.06
N ASP A 238 4.30 18.06 -4.60
CA ASP A 238 4.41 18.42 -6.00
C ASP A 238 4.29 17.16 -6.89
N ARG A 239 3.20 17.09 -7.64
CA ARG A 239 3.12 16.20 -8.82
C ARG A 239 3.76 16.97 -9.97
N THR A 240 4.95 16.69 -10.26
CA THR A 240 5.85 17.33 -11.20
C THR A 240 5.28 17.73 -12.58
N THR A 241 4.06 17.40 -12.96
CA THR A 241 3.49 17.72 -14.28
C THR A 241 2.11 18.38 -14.27
N GLU A 242 1.35 18.28 -13.18
CA GLU A 242 -0.05 18.71 -13.18
C GLU A 242 -0.44 19.59 -11.96
N GLY A 243 0.56 20.10 -11.27
CA GLY A 243 0.37 20.89 -10.05
C GLY A 243 0.37 20.05 -8.78
N PRO A 244 0.20 20.70 -7.62
CA PRO A 244 0.24 20.01 -6.33
C PRO A 244 -0.89 19.00 -6.23
N ALA A 245 -0.56 17.78 -5.79
CA ALA A 245 -1.55 16.80 -5.39
C ALA A 245 -1.77 16.88 -3.88
N ALA A 246 -3.00 16.99 -3.49
CA ALA A 246 -3.34 16.90 -2.08
C ALA A 246 -3.44 15.42 -1.67
N TRP A 247 -2.95 15.08 -0.47
CA TRP A 247 -3.19 13.75 0.09
C TRP A 247 -4.66 13.45 0.35
N THR A 248 -5.50 14.38 0.00
CA THR A 248 -6.96 14.27 0.00
C THR A 248 -7.51 13.56 -1.23
N GLU A 249 -6.72 13.31 -2.29
CA GLU A 249 -7.15 12.60 -3.49
C GLU A 249 -6.86 11.09 -3.36
N PHE A 250 -7.87 10.26 -3.56
CA PHE A 250 -7.78 8.82 -3.31
C PHE A 250 -7.29 8.06 -4.53
N SER A 251 -6.27 7.24 -4.30
CA SER A 251 -5.63 6.40 -5.32
C SER A 251 -5.77 4.90 -5.01
N PHE A 252 -5.80 4.08 -6.07
CA PHE A 252 -5.53 2.66 -5.98
C PHE A 252 -4.95 2.14 -7.31
N PRO A 253 -3.81 1.42 -7.27
CA PRO A 253 -2.92 1.23 -6.10
C PRO A 253 -2.25 2.54 -5.67
N ALA A 254 -2.00 2.67 -4.36
CA ALA A 254 -1.31 3.85 -3.84
C ALA A 254 0.21 3.77 -3.99
N TYR A 255 0.77 2.60 -4.27
CA TYR A 255 2.22 2.35 -4.40
C TYR A 255 3.04 2.93 -3.22
N TRP A 256 3.97 3.84 -3.48
CA TRP A 256 4.71 4.57 -2.44
C TRP A 256 3.88 5.63 -1.74
N TYR A 257 2.87 6.14 -2.42
CA TYR A 257 2.22 7.38 -2.05
C TYR A 257 1.23 7.20 -0.90
N TYR A 258 1.16 8.20 -0.08
CA TYR A 258 0.16 8.34 0.96
C TYR A 258 -1.07 9.06 0.43
N ASP A 259 -2.23 8.65 0.86
CA ASP A 259 -3.47 9.43 0.87
C ASP A 259 -4.23 9.20 2.18
N VAL A 260 -5.18 10.09 2.48
CA VAL A 260 -5.97 10.04 3.72
C VAL A 260 -6.74 8.73 3.85
N LEU A 261 -7.31 8.21 2.75
CA LEU A 261 -8.04 6.95 2.77
C LEU A 261 -7.11 5.76 3.09
N ARG A 262 -5.86 5.77 2.60
CA ARG A 262 -4.86 4.76 2.92
C ARG A 262 -4.50 4.79 4.41
N GLY A 263 -4.30 5.98 4.97
CA GLY A 263 -3.97 6.12 6.38
C GLY A 263 -5.11 5.67 7.30
N LEU A 264 -6.35 6.06 7.00
CA LEU A 264 -7.53 5.63 7.77
C LEU A 264 -7.77 4.10 7.66
N ASP A 265 -7.61 3.53 6.46
CA ASP A 265 -7.76 2.08 6.27
C ASP A 265 -6.66 1.29 7.00
N HIS A 266 -5.44 1.86 7.13
CA HIS A 266 -4.39 1.30 7.98
C HIS A 266 -4.80 1.29 9.45
N LEU A 267 -5.27 2.41 10.02
CA LEU A 267 -5.70 2.49 11.42
C LEU A 267 -6.82 1.47 11.71
N ARG A 268 -7.80 1.38 10.81
CA ARG A 268 -8.85 0.35 10.88
C ARG A 268 -8.27 -1.07 10.89
N ALA A 269 -7.34 -1.36 9.98
CA ALA A 269 -6.72 -2.69 9.86
C ALA A 269 -5.86 -3.04 11.09
N ALA A 270 -5.25 -2.03 11.71
CA ALA A 270 -4.50 -2.15 12.96
C ALA A 270 -5.39 -2.34 14.21
N GLY A 271 -6.71 -2.24 14.07
CA GLY A 271 -7.65 -2.34 15.18
C GLY A 271 -7.60 -1.14 16.12
N ALA A 272 -7.17 0.02 15.63
CA ALA A 272 -7.19 1.26 16.41
C ALA A 272 -8.63 1.64 16.78
N ALA A 273 -8.82 2.18 17.98
CA ALA A 273 -10.11 2.77 18.35
C ALA A 273 -10.35 4.06 17.54
N PRO A 274 -11.61 4.36 17.18
CA PRO A 274 -11.95 5.65 16.61
C PRO A 274 -11.49 6.81 17.51
N ASP A 275 -10.85 7.82 16.91
CA ASP A 275 -10.33 9.01 17.59
C ASP A 275 -10.99 10.26 17.02
N GLU A 276 -11.44 11.17 17.89
CA GLU A 276 -12.13 12.40 17.47
C GLU A 276 -11.28 13.30 16.55
N ARG A 277 -9.94 13.23 16.67
CA ARG A 277 -9.01 13.95 15.82
C ARG A 277 -9.07 13.52 14.35
N LEU A 278 -9.62 12.34 14.07
CA LEU A 278 -9.83 11.80 12.72
C LEU A 278 -11.12 12.31 12.07
N GLY A 279 -12.00 13.00 12.80
CA GLY A 279 -13.31 13.42 12.33
C GLY A 279 -13.29 14.20 11.02
N GLU A 280 -12.32 15.11 10.84
CA GLU A 280 -12.14 15.86 9.59
C GLU A 280 -11.78 14.94 8.39
N ALA A 281 -10.87 14.00 8.61
CA ALA A 281 -10.44 13.05 7.59
C ALA A 281 -11.59 12.09 7.19
N VAL A 282 -12.39 11.65 8.17
CA VAL A 282 -13.56 10.80 7.92
C VAL A 282 -14.66 11.58 7.18
N GLU A 283 -14.87 12.86 7.54
CA GLU A 283 -15.84 13.71 6.82
C GLU A 283 -15.39 13.95 5.38
N LEU A 284 -14.09 14.10 5.13
CA LEU A 284 -13.55 14.15 3.78
C LEU A 284 -13.94 12.87 3.00
N VAL A 285 -13.78 11.69 3.60
CA VAL A 285 -14.21 10.43 2.95
C VAL A 285 -15.70 10.45 2.67
N ARG A 286 -16.55 10.88 3.63
CA ARG A 286 -18.00 10.97 3.41
C ARG A 286 -18.39 11.91 2.28
N SER A 287 -17.76 13.08 2.22
CA SER A 287 -18.07 14.13 1.24
C SER A 287 -17.79 13.73 -0.21
N LYS A 288 -16.90 12.75 -0.43
CA LYS A 288 -16.52 12.24 -1.75
C LYS A 288 -17.44 11.13 -2.28
N ARG A 289 -18.42 10.72 -1.49
CA ARG A 289 -19.41 9.72 -1.90
C ARG A 289 -20.34 10.30 -2.97
N ASP A 290 -20.39 9.68 -4.13
CA ASP A 290 -21.25 10.10 -5.22
C ASP A 290 -22.74 9.74 -4.98
N ALA A 291 -23.61 10.12 -5.94
CA ALA A 291 -25.06 9.87 -5.86
C ALA A 291 -25.40 8.37 -5.88
N ASP A 292 -24.54 7.53 -6.45
CA ASP A 292 -24.69 6.07 -6.49
C ASP A 292 -24.10 5.39 -5.27
N GLY A 293 -23.51 6.13 -4.34
CA GLY A 293 -22.90 5.61 -3.12
C GLY A 293 -21.47 5.10 -3.28
N ARG A 294 -20.76 5.52 -4.34
CA ARG A 294 -19.43 5.06 -4.73
C ARG A 294 -18.39 6.16 -4.57
N TRP A 295 -17.10 5.78 -4.62
CA TRP A 295 -15.96 6.71 -4.62
C TRP A 295 -15.17 6.58 -5.91
N ALA A 296 -14.77 7.72 -6.45
CA ALA A 296 -13.98 7.78 -7.67
C ALA A 296 -12.53 7.33 -7.46
N LEU A 297 -11.88 6.91 -8.54
CA LEU A 297 -10.42 6.89 -8.65
C LEU A 297 -9.99 8.32 -8.98
N GLU A 298 -9.54 9.08 -7.98
CA GLU A 298 -9.24 10.50 -8.16
C GLU A 298 -7.82 10.74 -8.64
N ASN A 299 -6.92 9.80 -8.35
CA ASN A 299 -5.50 9.93 -8.66
C ASN A 299 -4.96 8.62 -9.22
N VAL A 300 -4.53 8.67 -10.47
CA VAL A 300 -3.80 7.58 -11.12
C VAL A 300 -2.32 7.93 -11.18
N HIS A 301 -1.50 7.18 -10.46
CA HIS A 301 -0.05 7.36 -10.53
C HIS A 301 0.45 6.96 -11.92
N PRO A 302 1.11 7.87 -12.66
CA PRO A 302 1.57 7.59 -14.00
C PRO A 302 2.63 6.48 -14.00
N GLY A 303 2.56 5.59 -14.97
CA GLY A 303 3.48 4.47 -15.11
C GLY A 303 2.85 3.30 -15.85
N ARG A 304 3.67 2.32 -16.19
CA ARG A 304 3.22 1.11 -16.86
C ARG A 304 2.59 0.13 -15.86
N VAL A 305 1.43 -0.40 -16.19
CA VAL A 305 0.71 -1.42 -15.43
C VAL A 305 0.43 -2.64 -16.30
N TYR A 306 0.28 -3.82 -15.71
CA TYR A 306 -0.08 -5.03 -16.44
C TYR A 306 -1.51 -5.01 -16.95
N PHE A 307 -2.42 -4.45 -16.18
CA PHE A 307 -3.84 -4.37 -16.51
C PHE A 307 -4.54 -3.29 -15.69
N ALA A 308 -5.61 -2.76 -16.23
CA ALA A 308 -6.50 -1.87 -15.50
C ALA A 308 -7.35 -2.66 -14.50
N MET A 309 -7.53 -2.12 -13.30
CA MET A 309 -8.40 -2.68 -12.26
C MET A 309 -9.68 -1.86 -12.06
N ASP A 310 -9.70 -0.65 -12.58
CA ASP A 310 -10.82 0.29 -12.60
C ASP A 310 -10.98 0.91 -14.00
N GLU A 311 -12.06 1.65 -14.22
CA GLU A 311 -12.39 2.25 -15.51
C GLU A 311 -11.54 3.51 -15.86
N GLY A 312 -10.69 3.95 -14.93
CA GLY A 312 -9.79 5.09 -15.08
C GLY A 312 -10.13 6.26 -14.15
N GLU A 313 -9.31 7.30 -14.26
CA GLU A 313 -9.40 8.50 -13.42
C GLU A 313 -10.75 9.19 -13.54
N GLY A 314 -11.28 9.64 -12.42
CA GLY A 314 -12.60 10.27 -12.31
C GLY A 314 -13.79 9.30 -12.39
N LYS A 315 -13.56 8.00 -12.61
CA LYS A 315 -14.60 6.97 -12.61
C LYS A 315 -14.73 6.29 -11.27
N ALA A 316 -15.90 5.67 -11.02
CA ALA A 316 -16.12 4.91 -9.80
C ALA A 316 -15.09 3.78 -9.66
N SER A 317 -14.38 3.76 -8.53
CA SER A 317 -13.40 2.74 -8.19
C SER A 317 -13.98 1.74 -7.21
N ARG A 318 -13.92 0.45 -7.55
CA ARG A 318 -14.32 -0.62 -6.63
C ARG A 318 -13.40 -0.68 -5.42
N TRP A 319 -12.11 -0.44 -5.61
CA TRP A 319 -11.13 -0.43 -4.53
C TRP A 319 -11.33 0.74 -3.56
N ASN A 320 -11.46 1.97 -4.06
CA ASN A 320 -11.70 3.12 -3.20
C ASN A 320 -13.06 3.03 -2.51
N THR A 321 -14.09 2.53 -3.20
CA THR A 321 -15.41 2.30 -2.60
C THR A 321 -15.36 1.28 -1.47
N LEU A 322 -14.71 0.14 -1.67
CA LEU A 322 -14.55 -0.89 -0.63
C LEU A 322 -13.79 -0.33 0.59
N ARG A 323 -12.68 0.37 0.37
CA ARG A 323 -11.86 0.95 1.45
C ARG A 323 -12.63 2.04 2.21
N ALA A 324 -13.34 2.93 1.49
CA ALA A 324 -14.13 3.99 2.09
C ALA A 324 -15.27 3.42 2.95
N LEU A 325 -16.01 2.42 2.46
CA LEU A 325 -17.07 1.77 3.24
C LEU A 325 -16.53 1.09 4.50
N ARG A 326 -15.37 0.45 4.44
CA ARG A 326 -14.69 -0.14 5.62
C ARG A 326 -14.35 0.91 6.66
N VAL A 327 -13.76 2.01 6.22
CA VAL A 327 -13.36 3.12 7.08
C VAL A 327 -14.58 3.74 7.76
N LEU A 328 -15.65 4.00 7.02
CA LEU A 328 -16.87 4.58 7.58
C LEU A 328 -17.52 3.64 8.59
N LYS A 329 -17.62 2.34 8.27
CA LYS A 329 -18.17 1.31 9.18
C LYS A 329 -17.32 1.14 10.45
N TRP A 330 -16.02 1.31 10.36
CA TRP A 330 -15.12 1.23 11.52
C TRP A 330 -15.25 2.44 12.44
N TYR A 331 -15.43 3.63 11.86
CA TYR A 331 -15.46 4.88 12.62
C TYR A 331 -16.82 5.12 13.33
N GLU A 332 -17.91 4.56 12.83
CA GLU A 332 -19.27 4.62 13.40
C GLU A 332 -19.39 3.74 14.66
#